data_abf80ea810879cdc2357d498ce7e5adb
#
_entry.id   abf80ea810879cdc2357d498ce7e5adb
#
_cell.length_a   1.000
_cell.length_b   1.000
_cell.length_c   1.000
_cell.angle_alpha   90.00
_cell.angle_beta   90.00
_cell.angle_gamma   90.00
#
_symmetry.space_group_name_H-M   'P 1'
#
loop_
_entity.id
_entity.type
_entity.pdbx_description
1 polymer ?
#
loop_
_entity_poly.entity_id
_entity_poly.type
_entity_poly.pdbx_seq_one_letter_code
_entity_poly.pdbx_strand_id
1 'polypeptide(L)'
;MLAQSKSARETPKIAIVVTSGCDGESTLRIKEALSAEGAVPCLVGITLGRASSINSPTLDIDVSMDAAASDTWDAMVIPNGEAAIEILLDSGKAHAFLKDQYRSRKPILLLGKAQSLLDVAGISPTLSNGAEDPRLLVYPGNDTSAAISAFIDKLAITRQSERAQV
;
A
#
# COMPACT_ATOMS: atom_id res chain seq x y z
N MET A 1 17.99 -25.18 -2.01
CA MET A 1 17.24 -25.07 -0.74
C MET A 1 17.45 -23.74 -0.08
N LEU A 2 18.67 -23.40 0.23
CA LEU A 2 18.94 -22.06 0.77
C LEU A 2 18.56 -20.95 -0.19
N ALA A 3 18.76 -21.19 -1.47
CA ALA A 3 18.39 -20.22 -2.52
C ALA A 3 16.88 -19.97 -2.53
N GLN A 4 16.10 -21.00 -2.29
CA GLN A 4 14.64 -20.86 -2.26
C GLN A 4 14.18 -20.04 -1.07
N SER A 5 14.78 -20.22 0.09
CA SER A 5 14.47 -19.43 1.27
C SER A 5 14.78 -17.96 1.03
N LYS A 6 15.92 -17.67 0.42
CA LYS A 6 16.30 -16.31 0.09
C LYS A 6 15.34 -15.70 -0.92
N SER A 7 14.95 -16.46 -1.95
CA SER A 7 14.00 -15.99 -2.94
C SER A 7 12.67 -15.62 -2.31
N ALA A 8 12.17 -16.43 -1.39
CA ALA A 8 10.92 -16.15 -0.70
C ALA A 8 11.00 -14.85 0.11
N ARG A 9 12.15 -14.60 0.76
CA ARG A 9 12.36 -13.37 1.53
C ARG A 9 12.52 -12.15 0.62
N GLU A 10 13.12 -12.37 -0.54
CA GLU A 10 13.40 -11.27 -1.48
C GLU A 10 12.18 -10.87 -2.29
N THR A 11 11.10 -11.63 -2.19
CA THR A 11 9.87 -11.34 -2.90
C THR A 11 8.92 -10.57 -1.97
N PRO A 12 8.91 -9.24 -2.03
CA PRO A 12 8.04 -8.47 -1.14
C PRO A 12 6.59 -8.61 -1.52
N LYS A 13 5.74 -8.70 -0.51
CA LYS A 13 4.29 -8.73 -0.68
C LYS A 13 3.74 -7.34 -0.40
N ILE A 14 2.99 -6.82 -1.36
CA ILE A 14 2.47 -5.46 -1.28
C ILE A 14 0.96 -5.50 -1.18
N ALA A 15 0.43 -4.86 -0.15
CA ALA A 15 -1.01 -4.74 0.01
C ALA A 15 -1.48 -3.50 -0.73
N ILE A 16 -2.30 -3.67 -1.76
CA ILE A 16 -2.94 -2.55 -2.46
C ILE A 16 -4.38 -2.50 -1.98
N VAL A 17 -4.73 -1.49 -1.20
CA VAL A 17 -6.05 -1.38 -0.60
C VAL A 17 -7.04 -0.85 -1.63
N VAL A 18 -8.07 -1.64 -1.91
CA VAL A 18 -9.09 -1.27 -2.89
C VAL A 18 -10.49 -1.36 -2.29
N THR A 19 -11.33 -0.40 -2.63
CA THR A 19 -12.75 -0.39 -2.31
C THR A 19 -13.49 0.16 -3.53
N SER A 20 -14.80 0.03 -3.54
CA SER A 20 -15.59 0.51 -4.67
C SER A 20 -15.43 2.02 -4.86
N GLY A 21 -15.29 2.43 -6.10
CA GLY A 21 -15.04 3.82 -6.45
C GLY A 21 -13.56 4.17 -6.58
N CYS A 22 -12.68 3.18 -6.53
CA CYS A 22 -11.24 3.41 -6.66
C CYS A 22 -10.83 3.75 -8.10
N ASP A 23 -9.63 4.33 -8.22
CA ASP A 23 -8.99 4.57 -9.51
C ASP A 23 -8.34 3.25 -9.96
N GLY A 24 -9.12 2.45 -10.68
CA GLY A 24 -8.67 1.13 -11.09
C GLY A 24 -7.54 1.15 -12.11
N GLU A 25 -7.49 2.16 -12.99
CA GLU A 25 -6.39 2.27 -13.94
C GLU A 25 -5.06 2.45 -13.22
N SER A 26 -5.02 3.35 -12.24
CA SER A 26 -3.82 3.54 -11.42
C SER A 26 -3.47 2.28 -10.64
N THR A 27 -4.49 1.63 -10.08
CA THR A 27 -4.30 0.38 -9.33
C THR A 27 -3.65 -0.69 -10.19
N LEU A 28 -4.16 -0.89 -11.40
CA LEU A 28 -3.62 -1.89 -12.32
C LEU A 28 -2.21 -1.53 -12.78
N ARG A 29 -1.94 -0.25 -13.00
CA ARG A 29 -0.60 0.22 -13.38
C ARG A 29 0.40 -0.04 -12.26
N ILE A 30 0.00 0.23 -11.01
CA ILE A 30 0.84 -0.04 -9.84
C ILE A 30 1.12 -1.54 -9.73
N LYS A 31 0.07 -2.34 -9.87
CA LYS A 31 0.19 -3.79 -9.80
C LYS A 31 1.17 -4.32 -10.84
N GLU A 32 1.05 -3.85 -12.07
CA GLU A 32 1.93 -4.24 -13.17
C GLU A 32 3.38 -3.84 -12.89
N ALA A 33 3.59 -2.60 -12.45
CA ALA A 33 4.93 -2.09 -12.18
C ALA A 33 5.61 -2.86 -11.05
N LEU A 34 4.88 -3.18 -10.00
CA LEU A 34 5.42 -3.95 -8.88
C LEU A 34 5.74 -5.37 -9.29
N SER A 35 4.88 -5.99 -10.08
CA SER A 35 5.13 -7.34 -10.60
C SER A 35 6.38 -7.39 -11.46
N ALA A 36 6.61 -6.36 -12.27
CA ALA A 36 7.78 -6.25 -13.11
C ALA A 36 9.07 -6.16 -12.30
N GLU A 37 8.98 -5.64 -11.06
CA GLU A 37 10.13 -5.51 -10.16
C GLU A 37 10.29 -6.73 -9.24
N GLY A 38 9.51 -7.76 -9.44
CA GLY A 38 9.61 -8.98 -8.67
C GLY A 38 8.82 -8.97 -7.36
N ALA A 39 7.99 -7.98 -7.13
CA ALA A 39 7.11 -7.94 -5.97
C ALA A 39 5.82 -8.71 -6.25
N VAL A 40 5.10 -9.05 -5.19
CA VAL A 40 3.80 -9.72 -5.29
C VAL A 40 2.72 -8.77 -4.78
N PRO A 41 2.06 -8.03 -5.69
CA PRO A 41 0.96 -7.15 -5.30
C PRO A 41 -0.31 -7.96 -5.10
N CYS A 42 -1.03 -7.68 -4.02
CA CYS A 42 -2.32 -8.29 -3.73
C CYS A 42 -3.36 -7.19 -3.50
N LEU A 43 -4.54 -7.38 -4.04
CA LEU A 43 -5.64 -6.44 -3.83
C LEU A 43 -6.34 -6.80 -2.53
N VAL A 44 -6.27 -5.89 -1.56
CA VAL A 44 -6.80 -6.08 -0.22
C VAL A 44 -8.03 -5.21 -0.05
N GLY A 45 -9.15 -5.81 0.32
CA GLY A 45 -10.38 -5.08 0.57
C GLY A 45 -10.83 -5.21 2.03
N ILE A 46 -11.80 -4.39 2.41
CA ILE A 46 -12.41 -4.49 3.73
C ILE A 46 -13.09 -5.85 3.84
N THR A 47 -13.74 -6.28 2.76
CA THR A 47 -14.36 -7.60 2.64
C THR A 47 -13.94 -8.23 1.32
N LEU A 48 -14.11 -9.53 1.19
CA LEU A 48 -13.91 -10.21 -0.08
C LEU A 48 -15.00 -9.83 -1.07
N GLY A 49 -14.74 -10.04 -2.36
CA GLY A 49 -15.69 -9.76 -3.41
C GLY A 49 -15.04 -8.96 -4.52
N ARG A 50 -15.78 -7.96 -5.01
CA ARG A 50 -15.33 -7.13 -6.11
C ARG A 50 -15.47 -5.66 -5.75
N ALA A 51 -14.54 -4.87 -6.23
CA ALA A 51 -14.58 -3.41 -6.08
C ALA A 51 -14.85 -2.79 -7.45
N SER A 52 -15.84 -1.92 -7.53
CA SER A 52 -16.09 -1.17 -8.74
C SER A 52 -15.02 -0.10 -8.92
N SER A 53 -14.73 0.25 -10.16
CA SER A 53 -13.72 1.23 -10.49
C SER A 53 -14.35 2.38 -11.27
N ILE A 54 -13.78 3.57 -11.16
CA ILE A 54 -14.28 4.74 -11.88
C ILE A 54 -13.81 4.75 -13.34
N ASN A 55 -12.77 3.99 -13.68
CA ASN A 55 -12.15 4.08 -15.01
C ASN A 55 -11.60 2.75 -15.54
N SER A 56 -11.99 1.63 -14.95
CA SER A 56 -11.56 0.32 -15.40
C SER A 56 -12.65 -0.71 -15.10
N PRO A 57 -12.52 -1.96 -15.59
CA PRO A 57 -13.40 -3.02 -15.16
C PRO A 57 -13.33 -3.26 -13.66
N THR A 58 -14.34 -3.93 -13.14
CA THR A 58 -14.40 -4.31 -11.72
C THR A 58 -13.14 -5.10 -11.32
N LEU A 59 -12.64 -4.83 -10.13
CA LEU A 59 -11.45 -5.48 -9.61
C LEU A 59 -11.83 -6.58 -8.62
N ASP A 60 -11.24 -7.75 -8.79
CA ASP A 60 -11.43 -8.85 -7.85
C ASP A 60 -10.49 -8.66 -6.65
N ILE A 61 -11.06 -8.73 -5.45
CA ILE A 61 -10.29 -8.59 -4.22
C ILE A 61 -9.66 -9.93 -3.88
N ASP A 62 -8.35 -9.95 -3.72
CA ASP A 62 -7.59 -11.17 -3.45
C ASP A 62 -7.75 -11.65 -2.00
N VAL A 63 -7.78 -10.72 -1.05
CA VAL A 63 -7.84 -11.05 0.37
C VAL A 63 -8.53 -9.92 1.13
N SER A 64 -9.23 -10.28 2.20
CA SER A 64 -9.84 -9.27 3.07
C SER A 64 -8.89 -8.85 4.17
N MET A 65 -9.09 -7.67 4.73
CA MET A 65 -8.28 -7.19 5.85
C MET A 65 -8.35 -8.10 7.06
N ASP A 66 -9.50 -8.75 7.28
CA ASP A 66 -9.68 -9.67 8.39
C ASP A 66 -8.84 -10.95 8.25
N ALA A 67 -8.66 -11.40 7.01
CA ALA A 67 -7.96 -12.65 6.73
C ALA A 67 -6.44 -12.45 6.62
N ALA A 68 -5.99 -11.22 6.40
CA ALA A 68 -4.59 -10.93 6.20
C ALA A 68 -3.94 -10.45 7.49
N ALA A 69 -2.97 -11.20 7.99
CA ALA A 69 -2.20 -10.76 9.14
C ALA A 69 -1.33 -9.57 8.75
N SER A 70 -1.17 -8.61 9.65
CA SER A 70 -0.42 -7.38 9.36
C SER A 70 1.05 -7.63 9.02
N ASP A 71 1.64 -8.70 9.56
CA ASP A 71 3.03 -9.05 9.29
C ASP A 71 3.23 -9.75 7.94
N THR A 72 2.14 -10.06 7.23
CA THR A 72 2.19 -10.65 5.89
C THR A 72 2.79 -9.68 4.87
N TRP A 73 2.57 -8.39 5.07
CA TRP A 73 2.86 -7.37 4.07
C TRP A 73 4.19 -6.67 4.34
N ASP A 74 4.91 -6.40 3.27
CA ASP A 74 6.17 -5.65 3.34
C ASP A 74 5.96 -4.16 3.07
N ALA A 75 4.85 -3.81 2.44
CA ALA A 75 4.48 -2.43 2.15
C ALA A 75 3.01 -2.35 1.80
N MET A 76 2.51 -1.13 1.73
CA MET A 76 1.09 -0.86 1.49
C MET A 76 0.92 0.29 0.51
N VAL A 77 -0.10 0.19 -0.34
CA VAL A 77 -0.47 1.25 -1.27
C VAL A 77 -1.95 1.54 -1.10
N ILE A 78 -2.30 2.81 -1.01
CA ILE A 78 -3.71 3.23 -1.03
C ILE A 78 -3.92 4.07 -2.27
N PRO A 79 -4.56 3.52 -3.32
CA PRO A 79 -4.82 4.26 -4.54
C PRO A 79 -5.82 5.38 -4.32
N ASN A 80 -5.86 6.32 -5.26
CA ASN A 80 -6.82 7.40 -5.22
C ASN A 80 -8.22 6.89 -5.60
N GLY A 81 -9.19 7.74 -5.45
CA GLY A 81 -10.60 7.44 -5.72
C GLY A 81 -11.43 8.05 -4.61
N GLU A 82 -12.10 9.16 -4.89
CA GLU A 82 -12.81 9.92 -3.85
C GLU A 82 -13.81 9.07 -3.09
N ALA A 83 -14.66 8.33 -3.81
CA ALA A 83 -15.66 7.47 -3.16
C ALA A 83 -15.01 6.33 -2.38
N ALA A 84 -13.93 5.77 -2.92
CA ALA A 84 -13.20 4.70 -2.25
C ALA A 84 -12.57 5.19 -0.94
N ILE A 85 -11.97 6.39 -0.96
CA ILE A 85 -11.38 6.98 0.23
C ILE A 85 -12.46 7.24 1.29
N GLU A 86 -13.63 7.71 0.90
CA GLU A 86 -14.74 7.93 1.84
C GLU A 86 -15.15 6.64 2.55
N ILE A 87 -15.18 5.54 1.83
CA ILE A 87 -15.49 4.23 2.42
C ILE A 87 -14.41 3.86 3.45
N LEU A 88 -13.16 4.07 3.11
CA LEU A 88 -12.05 3.78 4.02
C LEU A 88 -12.06 4.68 5.25
N LEU A 89 -12.43 5.95 5.08
CA LEU A 89 -12.54 6.89 6.20
C LEU A 89 -13.56 6.45 7.24
N ASP A 90 -14.61 5.76 6.81
CA ASP A 90 -15.66 5.27 7.69
C ASP A 90 -15.39 3.87 8.24
N SER A 91 -14.29 3.23 7.84
CA SER A 91 -14.02 1.85 8.22
C SER A 91 -12.99 1.74 9.34
N GLY A 92 -13.43 1.27 10.49
CA GLY A 92 -12.52 0.98 11.61
C GLY A 92 -11.50 -0.09 11.25
N LYS A 93 -11.87 -1.07 10.42
CA LYS A 93 -10.95 -2.10 9.96
C LYS A 93 -9.83 -1.50 9.11
N ALA A 94 -10.18 -0.56 8.23
CA ALA A 94 -9.19 0.11 7.40
C ALA A 94 -8.23 0.93 8.26
N HIS A 95 -8.75 1.64 9.26
CA HIS A 95 -7.92 2.43 10.17
C HIS A 95 -6.95 1.54 10.94
N ALA A 96 -7.44 0.42 11.45
CA ALA A 96 -6.60 -0.54 12.19
C ALA A 96 -5.52 -1.15 11.29
N PHE A 97 -5.88 -1.51 10.07
CA PHE A 97 -4.95 -2.06 9.10
C PHE A 97 -3.82 -1.07 8.79
N LEU A 98 -4.18 0.18 8.54
CA LEU A 98 -3.21 1.24 8.27
C LEU A 98 -2.29 1.48 9.47
N LYS A 99 -2.86 1.54 10.68
CA LYS A 99 -2.08 1.72 11.91
C LYS A 99 -1.09 0.59 12.12
N ASP A 100 -1.52 -0.65 11.88
CA ASP A 100 -0.65 -1.81 12.05
C ASP A 100 0.53 -1.77 11.09
N GLN A 101 0.28 -1.41 9.84
CA GLN A 101 1.36 -1.26 8.86
C GLN A 101 2.33 -0.17 9.27
N TYR A 102 1.82 0.95 9.74
CA TYR A 102 2.65 2.08 10.18
C TYR A 102 3.50 1.71 11.39
N ARG A 103 2.90 1.06 12.39
CA ARG A 103 3.59 0.61 13.61
C ARG A 103 4.66 -0.42 13.29
N SER A 104 4.44 -1.22 12.28
CA SER A 104 5.41 -2.23 11.83
C SER A 104 6.49 -1.64 10.94
N ARG A 105 6.50 -0.32 10.78
CA ARG A 105 7.51 0.44 10.01
C ARG A 105 7.54 0.07 8.54
N LYS A 106 6.42 -0.30 7.99
CA LYS A 106 6.31 -0.63 6.57
C LYS A 106 6.15 0.65 5.74
N PRO A 107 6.77 0.71 4.55
CA PRO A 107 6.52 1.83 3.64
C PRO A 107 5.07 1.87 3.21
N ILE A 108 4.49 3.06 3.15
CA ILE A 108 3.09 3.27 2.78
C ILE A 108 3.02 4.36 1.71
N LEU A 109 2.43 4.03 0.56
CA LEU A 109 2.20 4.98 -0.51
C LEU A 109 0.75 5.41 -0.50
N LEU A 110 0.53 6.72 -0.41
CA LEU A 110 -0.81 7.31 -0.36
C LEU A 110 -0.99 8.22 -1.57
N LEU A 111 -1.94 7.88 -2.43
CA LEU A 111 -2.19 8.61 -3.67
C LEU A 111 -3.43 9.48 -3.56
N GLY A 112 -3.36 10.65 -4.17
CA GLY A 112 -4.47 11.58 -4.21
C GLY A 112 -4.95 11.96 -2.82
N LYS A 113 -6.24 11.77 -2.56
CA LYS A 113 -6.86 12.12 -1.28
C LYS A 113 -6.65 11.09 -0.19
N ALA A 114 -5.91 10.01 -0.48
CA ALA A 114 -5.66 8.96 0.51
C ALA A 114 -4.94 9.46 1.76
N GLN A 115 -4.21 10.57 1.65
CA GLN A 115 -3.52 11.17 2.79
C GLN A 115 -4.47 11.55 3.93
N SER A 116 -5.75 11.77 3.64
CA SER A 116 -6.73 12.10 4.67
C SER A 116 -6.95 10.95 5.65
N LEU A 117 -6.59 9.73 5.27
CA LEU A 117 -6.65 8.57 6.17
C LEU A 117 -5.65 8.67 7.32
N LEU A 118 -4.57 9.40 7.13
CA LEU A 118 -3.56 9.59 8.18
C LEU A 118 -4.17 10.29 9.39
N ASP A 119 -5.01 11.30 9.17
CA ASP A 119 -5.65 12.05 10.25
C ASP A 119 -6.56 11.15 11.09
N VAL A 120 -7.42 10.37 10.44
CA VAL A 120 -8.36 9.49 11.16
C VAL A 120 -7.65 8.33 11.85
N ALA A 121 -6.51 7.93 11.33
CA ALA A 121 -5.69 6.87 11.93
C ALA A 121 -4.78 7.40 13.03
N GLY A 122 -4.73 8.72 13.22
CA GLY A 122 -3.86 9.32 14.22
C GLY A 122 -2.39 9.25 13.87
N ILE A 123 -2.06 9.22 12.58
CA ILE A 123 -0.69 9.14 12.11
C ILE A 123 -0.26 10.51 11.61
N SER A 124 0.84 11.03 12.17
CA SER A 124 1.43 12.28 11.70
C SER A 124 2.33 12.02 10.50
N PRO A 125 2.21 12.79 9.42
CA PRO A 125 3.12 12.66 8.28
C PRO A 125 4.50 13.22 8.55
N THR A 126 4.69 13.88 9.69
CA THR A 126 5.98 14.44 10.08
C THR A 126 6.47 13.78 11.37
N LEU A 127 7.79 13.66 11.47
CA LEU A 127 8.44 13.16 12.67
C LEU A 127 8.49 14.25 13.74
N SER A 128 8.85 13.87 14.96
CA SER A 128 8.92 14.79 16.09
C SER A 128 9.91 15.95 15.87
N ASN A 129 10.91 15.73 15.00
CA ASN A 129 11.88 16.78 14.66
C ASN A 129 11.42 17.70 13.52
N GLY A 130 10.18 17.53 13.03
CA GLY A 130 9.63 18.34 11.96
C GLY A 130 9.92 17.84 10.55
N ALA A 131 10.77 16.84 10.40
CA ALA A 131 11.06 16.26 9.09
C ALA A 131 9.93 15.36 8.62
N GLU A 132 9.80 15.17 7.31
CA GLU A 132 8.83 14.24 6.75
C GLU A 132 9.19 12.80 7.16
N ASP A 133 8.18 12.00 7.46
CA ASP A 133 8.39 10.58 7.77
C ASP A 133 8.72 9.85 6.46
N PRO A 134 9.93 9.30 6.32
CA PRO A 134 10.36 8.70 5.07
C PRO A 134 9.60 7.43 4.70
N ARG A 135 8.84 6.85 5.62
CA ARG A 135 8.03 5.67 5.34
C ARG A 135 6.69 6.02 4.71
N LEU A 136 6.28 7.28 4.82
CA LEU A 136 5.01 7.76 4.27
C LEU A 136 5.29 8.51 2.97
N LEU A 137 4.94 7.90 1.84
CA LEU A 137 5.09 8.51 0.53
C LEU A 137 3.73 9.08 0.13
N VAL A 138 3.58 10.40 0.27
CA VAL A 138 2.32 11.09 0.01
C VAL A 138 2.40 11.81 -1.33
N TYR A 139 1.55 11.40 -2.27
CA TYR A 139 1.51 11.98 -3.61
C TYR A 139 0.08 12.43 -3.91
N PRO A 140 -0.28 13.66 -3.52
CA PRO A 140 -1.66 14.13 -3.66
C PRO A 140 -2.09 14.48 -5.07
N GLY A 141 -1.13 14.60 -6.00
CA GLY A 141 -1.42 14.92 -7.39
C GLY A 141 -1.73 13.70 -8.25
N ASN A 142 -1.66 13.88 -9.56
CA ASN A 142 -1.98 12.85 -10.53
C ASN A 142 -0.76 12.14 -11.11
N ASP A 143 0.43 12.40 -10.57
CA ASP A 143 1.66 11.82 -11.10
C ASP A 143 1.90 10.43 -10.52
N THR A 144 1.14 9.46 -11.01
CA THR A 144 1.24 8.08 -10.57
C THR A 144 2.60 7.48 -10.92
N SER A 145 3.17 7.85 -12.06
CA SER A 145 4.47 7.31 -12.48
C SER A 145 5.59 7.68 -11.51
N ALA A 146 5.63 8.95 -11.09
CA ALA A 146 6.63 9.41 -10.12
C ALA A 146 6.42 8.72 -8.77
N ALA A 147 5.17 8.56 -8.35
CA ALA A 147 4.83 7.89 -7.10
C ALA A 147 5.29 6.44 -7.11
N ILE A 148 5.04 5.72 -8.19
CA ILE A 148 5.44 4.32 -8.35
C ILE A 148 6.96 4.20 -8.28
N SER A 149 7.68 5.06 -9.00
CA SER A 149 9.14 5.04 -9.01
C SER A 149 9.71 5.26 -7.61
N ALA A 150 9.19 6.24 -6.88
CA ALA A 150 9.63 6.54 -5.52
C ALA A 150 9.35 5.36 -4.59
N PHE A 151 8.21 4.72 -4.75
CA PHE A 151 7.82 3.58 -3.93
C PHE A 151 8.74 2.38 -4.18
N ILE A 152 9.04 2.09 -5.44
CA ILE A 152 9.95 1.00 -5.80
C ILE A 152 11.35 1.25 -5.23
N ASP A 153 11.84 2.49 -5.33
CA ASP A 153 13.13 2.87 -4.75
C ASP A 153 13.13 2.66 -3.22
N LYS A 154 12.03 3.00 -2.58
CA LYS A 154 11.89 2.83 -1.12
C LYS A 154 11.92 1.36 -0.74
N LEU A 155 11.25 0.50 -1.51
CA LEU A 155 11.27 -0.94 -1.28
C LEU A 155 12.69 -1.50 -1.39
N ALA A 156 13.45 -1.05 -2.38
CA ALA A 156 14.83 -1.49 -2.58
C ALA A 156 15.72 -1.10 -1.40
N ILE A 157 15.57 0.13 -0.90
CA ILE A 157 16.34 0.62 0.25
C ILE A 157 16.00 -0.19 1.50
N THR A 158 14.72 -0.45 1.73
CA THR A 158 14.27 -1.21 2.89
C THR A 158 14.82 -2.63 2.87
N ARG A 159 14.81 -3.27 1.70
CA ARG A 159 15.36 -4.62 1.53
C ARG A 159 16.88 -4.65 1.78
N GLN A 160 17.59 -3.65 1.30
CA GLN A 160 19.04 -3.54 1.54
C GLN A 160 19.35 -3.36 3.01
N SER A 161 18.57 -2.56 3.73
CA SER A 161 18.74 -2.35 5.16
C SER A 161 18.51 -3.65 5.93
N GLU A 162 17.51 -4.42 5.56
CA GLU A 162 17.25 -5.72 6.18
C GLU A 162 18.39 -6.69 5.95
N ARG A 163 18.96 -6.71 4.75
CA ARG A 163 20.11 -7.55 4.44
C ARG A 163 21.33 -7.15 5.25
N ALA A 164 21.54 -5.86 5.43
CA ALA A 164 22.69 -5.37 6.17
C ALA A 164 22.66 -5.74 7.65
N GLN A 165 21.46 -5.98 8.19
CA GLN A 165 21.30 -6.37 9.59
C GLN A 165 21.50 -7.87 9.82
N VAL A 166 21.57 -8.64 8.79
CA VAL A 166 21.83 -10.07 8.87
C VAL A 166 23.31 -10.34 8.68
#